data_e6414ab0c9ee01fb446a79112dab5e60
#
_entry.id   e6414ab0c9ee01fb446a79112dab5e60
#
_cell.length_a   1.000
_cell.length_b   1.000
_cell.length_c   1.000
_cell.angle_alpha   90.00
_cell.angle_beta   90.00
_cell.angle_gamma   90.00
#
_symmetry.space_group_name_H-M   'P 1'
#
loop_
_entity.id
_entity.type
_entity.pdbx_description
1 polymer ?
#
loop_
_entity_poly.entity_id
_entity_poly.type
_entity_poly.pdbx_seq_one_letter_code
_entity_poly.pdbx_strand_id
1 'polypeptide(L)'
;MKKIKRFFMGLILGRLAECVKQRHRRQPDFQHMTLVEEAHRLLTRPEPGADGSKKLGVEMFANMLAEVRKYGESLIIADQIPNKLVSDVIKNTNVKIIHQLFAADDRNIIGDAMGLNDEQKDFLPMLQPGETIIYCGGWHAPVRAQIEQMTDTNAAEIDEEQLRIKGKLQLWSQRLILYPLLSQHSQLHNSTQLSQFISQGRK
;
A
#
# COMPACT_ATOMS: atom_id res chain seq x y z
N MET A 1 -4.10 -6.37 19.70
CA MET A 1 -4.54 -5.41 18.66
C MET A 1 -3.59 -5.34 17.45
N LYS A 2 -2.26 -5.21 17.58
CA LYS A 2 -1.33 -5.07 16.43
C LYS A 2 -1.33 -6.28 15.47
N LYS A 3 -1.46 -7.52 15.96
CA LYS A 3 -1.52 -8.74 15.11
C LYS A 3 -2.77 -8.79 14.22
N ILE A 4 -3.92 -8.43 14.78
CA ILE A 4 -5.21 -8.42 14.08
C ILE A 4 -5.20 -7.39 12.93
N LYS A 5 -4.68 -6.19 13.16
CA LYS A 5 -4.56 -5.16 12.11
C LYS A 5 -3.70 -5.63 10.93
N ARG A 6 -2.55 -6.28 11.20
CA ARG A 6 -1.69 -6.83 10.14
C ARG A 6 -2.39 -7.91 9.31
N PHE A 7 -3.12 -8.80 9.98
CA PHE A 7 -3.89 -9.85 9.30
C PHE A 7 -4.94 -9.26 8.36
N PHE A 8 -5.74 -8.32 8.83
CA PHE A 8 -6.74 -7.64 8.00
C PHE A 8 -6.11 -6.87 6.83
N MET A 9 -5.00 -6.20 7.06
CA MET A 9 -4.28 -5.49 6.00
C MET A 9 -3.79 -6.47 4.92
N GLY A 10 -3.24 -7.62 5.31
CA GLY A 10 -2.84 -8.67 4.36
C GLY A 10 -4.02 -9.18 3.52
N LEU A 11 -5.18 -9.37 4.14
CA LEU A 11 -6.41 -9.75 3.43
C LEU A 11 -6.88 -8.68 2.45
N ILE A 12 -6.84 -7.40 2.86
CA ILE A 12 -7.22 -6.27 2.00
C ILE A 12 -6.31 -6.19 0.79
N LEU A 13 -5.00 -6.28 0.98
CA LEU A 13 -4.02 -6.23 -0.11
C LEU A 13 -4.14 -7.44 -1.04
N GLY A 14 -4.34 -8.64 -0.49
CA GLY A 14 -4.59 -9.83 -1.30
C GLY A 14 -5.87 -9.69 -2.14
N ARG A 15 -6.94 -9.16 -1.54
CA ARG A 15 -8.20 -8.92 -2.27
C ARG A 15 -8.05 -7.83 -3.33
N LEU A 16 -7.29 -6.77 -3.03
CA LEU A 16 -6.95 -5.72 -3.99
C LEU A 16 -6.24 -6.30 -5.22
N ALA A 17 -5.20 -7.12 -5.01
CA ALA A 17 -4.47 -7.77 -6.10
C ALA A 17 -5.39 -8.61 -7.00
N GLU A 18 -6.30 -9.38 -6.40
CA GLU A 18 -7.28 -10.16 -7.17
C GLU A 18 -8.27 -9.26 -7.96
N CYS A 19 -8.73 -8.18 -7.35
CA CYS A 19 -9.61 -7.21 -8.02
C CYS A 19 -8.91 -6.55 -9.21
N VAL A 20 -7.65 -6.14 -9.05
CA VAL A 20 -6.83 -5.53 -10.11
C VAL A 20 -6.63 -6.52 -11.27
N LYS A 21 -6.26 -7.78 -10.98
CA LYS A 21 -6.14 -8.84 -11.99
C LYS A 21 -7.44 -9.05 -12.78
N GLN A 22 -8.57 -9.11 -12.09
CA GLN A 22 -9.88 -9.28 -12.74
C GLN A 22 -10.26 -8.07 -13.59
N ARG A 23 -9.96 -6.86 -13.11
CA ARG A 23 -10.25 -5.63 -13.83
C ARG A 23 -9.41 -5.50 -15.09
N HIS A 24 -8.12 -5.77 -15.00
CA HIS A 24 -7.20 -5.75 -16.14
C HIS A 24 -7.62 -6.74 -17.25
N ARG A 25 -8.12 -7.92 -16.89
CA ARG A 25 -8.63 -8.90 -17.89
C ARG A 25 -9.82 -8.35 -18.68
N ARG A 26 -10.66 -7.51 -18.08
CA ARG A 26 -11.83 -6.92 -18.73
C ARG A 26 -11.51 -5.61 -19.45
N GLN A 27 -10.51 -4.90 -18.96
CA GLN A 27 -10.09 -3.58 -19.44
C GLN A 27 -8.55 -3.52 -19.40
N PRO A 28 -7.87 -3.89 -20.51
CA PRO A 28 -6.39 -3.96 -20.56
C PRO A 28 -5.70 -2.61 -20.25
N ASP A 29 -6.34 -1.49 -20.57
CA ASP A 29 -5.81 -0.13 -20.32
C ASP A 29 -6.07 0.35 -18.88
N PHE A 30 -6.63 -0.51 -18.01
CA PHE A 30 -6.89 -0.17 -16.63
C PHE A 30 -5.58 0.10 -15.90
N GLN A 31 -5.50 1.28 -15.27
CA GLN A 31 -4.40 1.68 -14.41
C GLN A 31 -4.94 2.04 -13.02
N HIS A 32 -4.23 1.62 -12.01
CA HIS A 32 -4.56 1.90 -10.63
C HIS A 32 -3.28 2.18 -9.84
N MET A 33 -3.40 2.96 -8.78
CA MET A 33 -2.28 3.29 -7.90
C MET A 33 -2.68 3.06 -6.45
N THR A 34 -1.86 2.31 -5.73
CA THR A 34 -2.01 2.08 -4.29
C THR A 34 -0.86 2.73 -3.54
N LEU A 35 -1.18 3.61 -2.59
CA LEU A 35 -0.22 4.18 -1.65
C LEU A 35 -0.29 3.41 -0.33
N VAL A 36 0.86 2.90 0.12
CA VAL A 36 1.01 2.22 1.42
C VAL A 36 1.92 3.07 2.30
N GLU A 37 1.32 3.74 3.28
CA GLU A 37 2.04 4.50 4.30
C GLU A 37 2.44 3.62 5.48
N GLU A 38 3.53 3.98 6.17
CA GLU A 38 4.07 3.22 7.32
C GLU A 38 4.25 1.73 6.98
N ALA A 39 4.78 1.47 5.78
CA ALA A 39 4.87 0.14 5.20
C ALA A 39 5.64 -0.86 6.08
N HIS A 40 6.58 -0.38 6.93
CA HIS A 40 7.28 -1.22 7.90
C HIS A 40 6.32 -1.95 8.86
N ARG A 41 5.10 -1.43 9.08
CA ARG A 41 4.10 -2.12 9.93
C ARG A 41 3.60 -3.42 9.31
N LEU A 42 3.67 -3.52 7.98
CA LEU A 42 3.23 -4.68 7.21
C LEU A 42 4.42 -5.53 6.76
N LEU A 43 5.48 -4.87 6.31
CA LEU A 43 6.61 -5.41 5.57
C LEU A 43 7.88 -5.46 6.43
N THR A 44 7.74 -5.60 7.74
CA THR A 44 8.88 -5.73 8.66
C THR A 44 9.62 -7.06 8.41
N ARG A 45 10.93 -7.01 8.41
CA ARG A 45 11.78 -8.21 8.43
C ARG A 45 11.33 -9.15 9.55
N PRO A 46 11.12 -10.44 9.26
CA PRO A 46 10.87 -11.41 10.31
C PRO A 46 12.09 -11.50 11.23
N GLU A 47 11.87 -11.44 12.53
CA GLU A 47 12.94 -11.70 13.49
C GLU A 47 13.39 -13.18 13.44
N PRO A 48 14.66 -13.48 13.73
CA PRO A 48 15.12 -14.87 13.87
C PRO A 48 14.22 -15.61 14.86
N GLY A 49 13.62 -16.75 14.46
CA GLY A 49 12.65 -17.49 15.27
C GLY A 49 11.21 -17.02 15.15
N ALA A 50 10.91 -16.09 14.25
CA ALA A 50 9.53 -15.68 13.97
C ALA A 50 8.71 -16.83 13.38
N ASP A 51 7.43 -16.86 13.80
CA ASP A 51 6.43 -17.84 13.35
C ASP A 51 6.34 -17.89 11.81
N GLY A 52 6.31 -19.09 11.22
CA GLY A 52 6.31 -19.29 9.77
C GLY A 52 5.20 -18.54 9.03
N SER A 53 4.09 -18.28 9.72
CA SER A 53 2.97 -17.49 9.18
C SER A 53 3.36 -16.03 8.88
N LYS A 54 4.28 -15.44 9.65
CA LYS A 54 4.76 -14.07 9.42
C LYS A 54 5.67 -14.00 8.20
N LYS A 55 6.53 -15.00 8.03
CA LYS A 55 7.43 -15.12 6.89
C LYS A 55 6.63 -15.29 5.60
N LEU A 56 5.64 -16.16 5.63
CA LEU A 56 4.76 -16.41 4.48
C LEU A 56 3.99 -15.15 4.05
N GLY A 57 3.44 -14.37 4.99
CA GLY A 57 2.72 -13.13 4.68
C GLY A 57 3.60 -12.08 4.00
N VAL A 58 4.84 -11.93 4.45
CA VAL A 58 5.81 -11.00 3.86
C VAL A 58 6.24 -11.48 2.46
N GLU A 59 6.51 -12.77 2.29
CA GLU A 59 6.86 -13.37 1.00
C GLU A 59 5.70 -13.26 0.00
N MET A 60 4.48 -13.53 0.41
CA MET A 60 3.29 -13.34 -0.44
C MET A 60 3.16 -11.89 -0.91
N PHE A 61 3.41 -10.93 -0.03
CA PHE A 61 3.35 -9.51 -0.40
C PHE A 61 4.49 -9.13 -1.35
N ALA A 62 5.72 -9.57 -1.09
CA ALA A 62 6.86 -9.32 -1.97
C ALA A 62 6.63 -9.91 -3.38
N ASN A 63 6.07 -11.11 -3.45
CA ASN A 63 5.67 -11.73 -4.71
C ASN A 63 4.54 -10.96 -5.41
N MET A 64 3.56 -10.47 -4.64
CA MET A 64 2.49 -9.63 -5.17
C MET A 64 3.05 -8.34 -5.78
N LEU A 65 4.02 -7.68 -5.13
CA LEU A 65 4.70 -6.50 -5.66
C LEU A 65 5.32 -6.73 -7.03
N ALA A 66 5.93 -7.90 -7.23
CA ALA A 66 6.54 -8.27 -8.51
C ALA A 66 5.49 -8.53 -9.61
N GLU A 67 4.30 -8.99 -9.23
CA GLU A 67 3.25 -9.38 -10.18
C GLU A 67 2.29 -8.26 -10.57
N VAL A 68 1.91 -7.39 -9.64
CA VAL A 68 0.79 -6.43 -9.85
C VAL A 68 1.07 -5.43 -10.96
N ARG A 69 2.34 -5.15 -11.25
CA ARG A 69 2.75 -4.30 -12.37
C ARG A 69 2.20 -4.81 -13.71
N LYS A 70 2.10 -6.13 -13.90
CA LYS A 70 1.58 -6.75 -15.13
C LYS A 70 0.10 -6.44 -15.37
N TYR A 71 -0.60 -6.00 -14.32
CA TYR A 71 -2.03 -5.77 -14.33
C TYR A 71 -2.39 -4.27 -14.23
N GLY A 72 -1.44 -3.39 -14.56
CA GLY A 72 -1.65 -1.94 -14.53
C GLY A 72 -1.70 -1.34 -13.12
N GLU A 73 -1.19 -2.06 -12.12
CA GLU A 73 -1.08 -1.55 -10.75
C GLU A 73 0.26 -0.88 -10.52
N SER A 74 0.23 0.33 -9.97
CA SER A 74 1.40 1.04 -9.46
C SER A 74 1.35 1.07 -7.95
N LEU A 75 2.44 0.64 -7.29
CA LEU A 75 2.52 0.65 -5.85
C LEU A 75 3.52 1.71 -5.38
N ILE A 76 3.04 2.63 -4.52
CA ILE A 76 3.86 3.61 -3.83
C ILE A 76 4.01 3.17 -2.37
N ILE A 77 5.24 3.06 -1.91
CA ILE A 77 5.56 2.70 -0.53
C ILE A 77 6.18 3.93 0.13
N ALA A 78 5.53 4.45 1.16
CA ALA A 78 6.02 5.54 1.97
C ALA A 78 6.41 5.03 3.36
N ASP A 79 7.64 5.29 3.78
CA ASP A 79 8.15 4.87 5.08
C ASP A 79 9.22 5.82 5.62
N GLN A 80 9.32 5.91 6.92
CA GLN A 80 10.32 6.72 7.63
C GLN A 80 11.53 5.89 8.07
N ILE A 81 11.43 4.56 8.08
CA ILE A 81 12.44 3.66 8.63
C ILE A 81 12.77 2.55 7.62
N PRO A 82 13.52 2.87 6.56
CA PRO A 82 13.83 1.91 5.49
C PRO A 82 14.47 0.62 6.00
N ASN A 83 15.30 0.68 7.03
CA ASN A 83 15.98 -0.49 7.58
C ASN A 83 15.02 -1.54 8.17
N LYS A 84 13.80 -1.16 8.55
CA LYS A 84 12.78 -2.11 8.99
C LYS A 84 12.08 -2.84 7.86
N LEU A 85 12.14 -2.33 6.64
CA LEU A 85 11.53 -2.97 5.49
C LEU A 85 12.31 -4.23 5.10
N VAL A 86 11.59 -5.21 4.55
CA VAL A 86 12.24 -6.36 3.91
C VAL A 86 13.05 -5.89 2.71
N SER A 87 14.25 -6.46 2.55
CA SER A 87 15.19 -6.08 1.50
C SER A 87 14.60 -6.15 0.09
N ASP A 88 13.72 -7.12 -0.14
CA ASP A 88 13.10 -7.34 -1.45
C ASP A 88 12.19 -6.18 -1.87
N VAL A 89 11.54 -5.52 -0.92
CA VAL A 89 10.74 -4.32 -1.19
C VAL A 89 11.66 -3.19 -1.69
N ILE A 90 12.78 -2.96 -1.00
CA ILE A 90 13.73 -1.90 -1.37
C ILE A 90 14.37 -2.19 -2.73
N LYS A 91 14.74 -3.45 -2.99
CA LYS A 91 15.38 -3.85 -4.25
C LYS A 91 14.41 -3.81 -5.44
N ASN A 92 13.17 -4.21 -5.24
CA ASN A 92 12.18 -4.32 -6.32
C ASN A 92 11.46 -3.00 -6.65
N THR A 93 11.60 -1.96 -5.83
CA THR A 93 11.12 -0.63 -6.18
C THR A 93 12.03 0.00 -7.23
N ASN A 94 11.47 0.38 -8.38
CA ASN A 94 12.23 0.95 -9.49
C ASN A 94 12.57 2.43 -9.28
N VAL A 95 11.65 3.19 -8.70
CA VAL A 95 11.84 4.60 -8.36
C VAL A 95 12.02 4.72 -6.86
N LYS A 96 13.02 5.48 -6.44
CA LYS A 96 13.31 5.79 -5.05
C LYS A 96 13.41 7.30 -4.89
N ILE A 97 12.67 7.84 -3.93
CA ILE A 97 12.67 9.26 -3.57
C ILE A 97 13.01 9.34 -2.09
N ILE A 98 14.10 9.98 -1.76
CA ILE A 98 14.58 10.11 -0.39
C ILE A 98 14.57 11.57 0.02
N HIS A 99 13.90 11.86 1.10
CA HIS A 99 14.04 13.10 1.85
C HIS A 99 15.14 12.96 2.91
N GLN A 100 15.23 13.92 3.82
CA GLN A 100 16.20 13.91 4.90
C GLN A 100 16.15 12.61 5.73
N LEU A 101 17.32 11.97 5.93
CA LEU A 101 17.47 10.74 6.71
C LEU A 101 18.65 10.90 7.69
N PHE A 102 18.40 10.70 8.99
CA PHE A 102 19.40 10.89 10.04
C PHE A 102 20.13 9.59 10.43
N ALA A 103 19.40 8.47 10.57
CA ALA A 103 19.96 7.22 11.06
C ALA A 103 20.94 6.60 10.04
N ALA A 104 22.12 6.21 10.51
CA ALA A 104 23.17 5.69 9.64
C ALA A 104 22.79 4.37 8.96
N ASP A 105 22.12 3.47 9.67
CA ASP A 105 21.65 2.19 9.14
C ASP A 105 20.57 2.38 8.06
N ASP A 106 19.68 3.36 8.22
CA ASP A 106 18.68 3.73 7.20
C ASP A 106 19.36 4.34 5.97
N ARG A 107 20.33 5.25 6.15
CA ARG A 107 21.10 5.84 5.05
C ARG A 107 21.87 4.79 4.26
N ASN A 108 22.49 3.85 4.95
CA ASN A 108 23.27 2.79 4.31
C ASN A 108 22.39 1.90 3.44
N ILE A 109 21.28 1.39 3.99
CA ILE A 109 20.45 0.43 3.25
C ILE A 109 19.80 1.05 2.01
N ILE A 110 19.34 2.30 2.11
CA ILE A 110 18.69 2.96 0.97
C ILE A 110 19.73 3.54 0.00
N GLY A 111 20.84 4.07 0.52
CA GLY A 111 21.93 4.58 -0.28
C GLY A 111 22.58 3.51 -1.13
N ASP A 112 22.85 2.32 -0.56
CA ASP A 112 23.37 1.17 -1.30
C ASP A 112 22.39 0.74 -2.41
N ALA A 113 21.09 0.77 -2.13
CA ALA A 113 20.07 0.44 -3.13
C ALA A 113 19.93 1.46 -4.27
N MET A 114 20.51 2.66 -4.10
CA MET A 114 20.54 3.73 -5.10
C MET A 114 21.93 3.92 -5.73
N GLY A 115 22.93 3.20 -5.26
CA GLY A 115 24.32 3.34 -5.71
C GLY A 115 25.01 4.62 -5.23
N LEU A 116 24.60 5.16 -4.06
CA LEU A 116 25.27 6.30 -3.43
C LEU A 116 26.60 5.86 -2.82
N ASN A 117 27.63 6.68 -2.98
CA ASN A 117 28.89 6.53 -2.24
C ASN A 117 28.75 7.04 -0.80
N ASP A 118 29.80 6.85 0.03
CA ASP A 118 29.73 7.16 1.45
C ASP A 118 29.56 8.67 1.71
N GLU A 119 30.22 9.54 0.93
CA GLU A 119 30.06 10.99 1.04
C GLU A 119 28.62 11.43 0.71
N GLN A 120 27.98 10.80 -0.30
CA GLN A 120 26.61 11.06 -0.66
C GLN A 120 25.61 10.59 0.40
N LYS A 121 25.88 9.44 1.03
CA LYS A 121 25.08 8.95 2.16
C LYS A 121 25.19 9.89 3.37
N ASP A 122 26.37 10.41 3.64
CA ASP A 122 26.61 11.36 4.74
C ASP A 122 26.01 12.75 4.46
N PHE A 123 25.68 13.05 3.21
CA PHE A 123 24.95 14.26 2.84
C PHE A 123 23.44 14.17 3.12
N LEU A 124 22.84 12.98 3.18
CA LEU A 124 21.39 12.81 3.34
C LEU A 124 20.79 13.51 4.58
N PRO A 125 21.47 13.58 5.75
CA PRO A 125 21.00 14.36 6.89
C PRO A 125 20.97 15.87 6.68
N MET A 126 21.69 16.37 5.69
CA MET A 126 21.84 17.81 5.41
C MET A 126 20.79 18.34 4.43
N LEU A 127 19.97 17.45 3.85
CA LEU A 127 18.87 17.85 2.95
C LEU A 127 17.91 18.78 3.69
N GLN A 128 17.53 19.87 3.03
CA GLN A 128 16.57 20.83 3.56
C GLN A 128 15.12 20.38 3.27
N PRO A 129 14.12 20.93 3.97
CA PRO A 129 12.71 20.68 3.64
C PRO A 129 12.41 20.93 2.16
N GLY A 130 11.78 19.95 1.52
CA GLY A 130 11.50 19.98 0.09
C GLY A 130 12.65 19.48 -0.80
N GLU A 131 13.87 19.38 -0.28
CA GLU A 131 14.95 18.73 -1.03
C GLU A 131 14.84 17.21 -0.99
N THR A 132 15.23 16.58 -2.08
CA THR A 132 15.15 15.13 -2.23
C THR A 132 16.24 14.60 -3.15
N ILE A 133 16.61 13.35 -2.94
CA ILE A 133 17.41 12.58 -3.88
C ILE A 133 16.48 11.58 -4.58
N ILE A 134 16.45 11.62 -5.90
CA ILE A 134 15.63 10.76 -6.75
C ILE A 134 16.52 9.84 -7.54
N TYR A 135 16.16 8.57 -7.58
CA TYR A 135 16.78 7.56 -8.43
C TYR A 135 15.68 6.77 -9.13
N CYS A 136 15.86 6.55 -10.42
CA CYS A 136 15.03 5.66 -11.21
C CYS A 136 15.90 4.59 -11.86
N GLY A 137 15.44 3.34 -11.86
CA GLY A 137 16.16 2.25 -12.51
C GLY A 137 16.43 2.58 -13.99
N GLY A 138 17.67 2.42 -14.40
CA GLY A 138 18.15 2.80 -15.72
C GLY A 138 18.82 4.19 -15.80
N TRP A 139 18.77 4.99 -14.74
CA TRP A 139 19.56 6.22 -14.65
C TRP A 139 21.01 5.90 -14.30
N HIS A 140 21.95 6.68 -14.85
CA HIS A 140 23.37 6.53 -14.56
C HIS A 140 23.73 6.92 -13.12
N ALA A 141 23.01 7.88 -12.52
CA ALA A 141 23.22 8.35 -11.17
C ALA A 141 21.94 8.93 -10.55
N PRO A 142 21.84 8.93 -9.22
CA PRO A 142 20.80 9.67 -8.51
C PRO A 142 20.90 11.18 -8.74
N VAL A 143 19.78 11.88 -8.70
CA VAL A 143 19.66 13.32 -8.94
C VAL A 143 19.11 13.99 -7.69
N ARG A 144 19.72 15.11 -7.28
CA ARG A 144 19.17 16.02 -6.26
C ARG A 144 18.11 16.92 -6.92
N ALA A 145 16.95 17.01 -6.30
CA ALA A 145 15.83 17.81 -6.78
C ALA A 145 15.20 18.62 -5.64
N GLN A 146 14.57 19.74 -5.99
CA GLN A 146 13.73 20.52 -5.09
C GLN A 146 12.27 20.29 -5.49
N ILE A 147 11.46 19.88 -4.52
CA ILE A 147 10.00 19.74 -4.69
C ILE A 147 9.40 21.10 -4.35
N GLU A 148 8.63 21.65 -5.29
CA GLU A 148 7.89 22.87 -5.06
C GLU A 148 6.81 22.69 -4.00
N GLN A 149 6.65 23.71 -3.16
CA GLN A 149 5.59 23.72 -2.17
C GLN A 149 4.25 23.85 -2.90
N MET A 150 3.35 22.90 -2.63
CA MET A 150 1.98 22.97 -3.12
C MET A 150 1.25 24.16 -2.49
N THR A 151 0.77 25.09 -3.31
CA THR A 151 -0.09 26.16 -2.84
C THR A 151 -1.51 25.62 -2.67
N ASP A 152 -2.20 26.02 -1.58
CA ASP A 152 -3.55 25.53 -1.20
C ASP A 152 -4.64 25.70 -2.26
N THR A 153 -4.39 26.45 -3.33
CA THR A 153 -5.33 26.68 -4.43
C THR A 153 -5.74 25.43 -5.22
N ASN A 154 -5.05 24.31 -5.04
CA ASN A 154 -5.34 23.02 -5.70
C ASN A 154 -5.72 21.90 -4.73
N ALA A 155 -5.89 22.19 -3.45
CA ALA A 155 -6.42 21.21 -2.52
C ALA A 155 -7.89 20.94 -2.91
N ALA A 156 -8.18 19.73 -3.41
CA ALA A 156 -9.56 19.32 -3.62
C ALA A 156 -10.26 19.32 -2.25
N GLU A 157 -11.32 20.12 -2.10
CA GLU A 157 -12.17 20.02 -0.93
C GLU A 157 -12.74 18.59 -0.87
N ILE A 158 -12.23 17.81 0.07
CA ILE A 158 -12.73 16.48 0.32
C ILE A 158 -13.94 16.62 1.23
N ASP A 159 -15.13 16.46 0.67
CA ASP A 159 -16.34 16.33 1.46
C ASP A 159 -16.38 14.93 2.11
N GLU A 160 -15.95 14.88 3.38
CA GLU A 160 -15.91 13.64 4.16
C GLU A 160 -17.29 12.97 4.27
N GLU A 161 -18.38 13.74 4.28
CA GLU A 161 -19.73 13.19 4.35
C GLU A 161 -20.12 12.52 3.03
N GLN A 162 -19.76 13.10 1.88
CA GLN A 162 -19.95 12.46 0.57
C GLN A 162 -19.13 11.18 0.44
N LEU A 163 -17.89 11.15 0.91
CA LEU A 163 -17.07 9.93 0.94
C LEU A 163 -17.71 8.86 1.81
N ARG A 164 -18.23 9.24 2.99
CA ARG A 164 -18.90 8.33 3.92
C ARG A 164 -20.18 7.75 3.31
N ILE A 165 -20.98 8.57 2.63
CA ILE A 165 -22.20 8.14 1.94
C ILE A 165 -21.86 7.19 0.78
N LYS A 166 -20.91 7.56 -0.08
CA LYS A 166 -20.44 6.70 -1.18
C LYS A 166 -19.89 5.37 -0.69
N GLY A 167 -19.08 5.40 0.38
CA GLY A 167 -18.53 4.19 1.00
C GLY A 167 -19.64 3.26 1.55
N LYS A 168 -20.64 3.82 2.23
CA LYS A 168 -21.80 3.06 2.70
C LYS A 168 -22.59 2.44 1.55
N LEU A 169 -22.89 3.20 0.51
CA LEU A 169 -23.63 2.71 -0.67
C LEU A 169 -22.88 1.58 -1.37
N GLN A 170 -21.56 1.69 -1.49
CA GLN A 170 -20.73 0.66 -2.10
C GLN A 170 -20.66 -0.62 -1.26
N LEU A 171 -20.57 -0.49 0.07
CA LEU A 171 -20.66 -1.62 0.99
C LEU A 171 -22.01 -2.32 0.92
N TRP A 172 -23.11 -1.56 0.80
CA TRP A 172 -24.45 -2.13 0.64
C TRP A 172 -24.60 -2.86 -0.68
N SER A 173 -24.12 -2.31 -1.78
CA SER A 173 -24.16 -2.99 -3.09
C SER A 173 -23.36 -4.29 -3.10
N GLN A 174 -22.21 -4.33 -2.44
CA GLN A 174 -21.41 -5.55 -2.29
C GLN A 174 -22.07 -6.58 -1.37
N ARG A 175 -22.76 -6.16 -0.31
CA ARG A 175 -23.55 -7.06 0.55
C ARG A 175 -24.67 -7.75 -0.22
N LEU A 176 -25.37 -7.03 -1.09
CA LEU A 176 -26.39 -7.61 -1.95
C LEU A 176 -25.85 -8.68 -2.91
N ILE A 177 -24.56 -8.58 -3.31
CA ILE A 177 -23.89 -9.56 -4.16
C ILE A 177 -23.35 -10.74 -3.34
N LEU A 178 -22.87 -10.50 -2.12
CA LEU A 178 -22.26 -11.53 -1.28
C LEU A 178 -23.29 -12.36 -0.50
N TYR A 179 -24.43 -11.79 -0.18
CA TYR A 179 -25.45 -12.46 0.63
C TYR A 179 -26.00 -13.75 -0.01
N PRO A 180 -26.30 -13.81 -1.32
CA PRO A 180 -26.71 -15.05 -1.98
C PRO A 180 -25.63 -16.13 -1.97
N LEU A 181 -24.35 -15.75 -2.03
CA LEU A 181 -23.21 -16.69 -2.00
C LEU A 181 -22.98 -17.27 -0.59
N LEU A 182 -23.21 -16.46 0.45
CA LEU A 182 -23.09 -16.89 1.85
C LEU A 182 -24.30 -17.72 2.30
N SER A 183 -25.49 -17.44 1.78
CA SER A 183 -26.73 -18.18 2.08
C SER A 183 -26.77 -19.58 1.47
N GLN A 184 -26.02 -19.84 0.42
CA GLN A 184 -25.87 -21.19 -0.16
C GLN A 184 -25.03 -22.15 0.73
N HIS A 185 -24.21 -21.61 1.62
CA HIS A 185 -23.38 -22.41 2.53
C HIS A 185 -23.92 -22.51 3.98
N SER A 186 -24.88 -21.69 4.35
CA SER A 186 -25.55 -21.77 5.65
C SER A 186 -27.05 -22.03 5.42
N GLN A 187 -27.55 -23.17 5.86
CA GLN A 187 -28.98 -23.47 5.95
C GLN A 187 -29.64 -22.56 6.99
N LEU A 188 -29.71 -21.27 6.71
CA LEU A 188 -30.46 -20.31 7.50
C LEU A 188 -31.73 -19.92 6.74
N HIS A 189 -32.75 -20.78 6.90
CA HIS A 189 -34.14 -20.42 6.64
C HIS A 189 -34.57 -19.40 7.68
N ASN A 190 -34.65 -18.12 7.31
CA ASN A 190 -35.66 -17.19 7.86
C ASN A 190 -35.75 -15.92 7.02
N SER A 191 -36.66 -15.96 6.05
CA SER A 191 -37.06 -14.83 5.19
C SER A 191 -37.67 -13.64 5.98
N THR A 192 -38.10 -13.86 7.22
CA THR A 192 -38.78 -12.86 8.05
C THR A 192 -37.80 -11.86 8.71
N GLN A 193 -36.57 -12.23 8.97
CA GLN A 193 -35.56 -11.30 9.54
C GLN A 193 -35.00 -10.33 8.52
N LEU A 194 -34.98 -10.70 7.25
CA LEU A 194 -34.48 -9.85 6.17
C LEU A 194 -35.40 -8.63 5.91
N SER A 195 -36.72 -8.84 5.96
CA SER A 195 -37.66 -7.76 5.76
C SER A 195 -37.67 -6.74 6.89
N GLN A 196 -37.39 -7.16 8.14
CA GLN A 196 -37.25 -6.25 9.28
C GLN A 196 -35.96 -5.42 9.22
N PHE A 197 -34.85 -6.01 8.74
CA PHE A 197 -33.59 -5.32 8.62
C PHE A 197 -33.60 -4.26 7.51
N ILE A 198 -34.32 -4.52 6.41
CA ILE A 198 -34.47 -3.56 5.30
C ILE A 198 -35.36 -2.39 5.69
N SER A 199 -36.38 -2.61 6.56
CA SER A 199 -37.29 -1.55 7.01
C SER A 199 -36.66 -0.60 8.03
N GLN A 200 -35.66 -1.04 8.81
CA GLN A 200 -34.97 -0.20 9.79
C GLN A 200 -33.81 0.63 9.20
N GLY A 201 -33.36 0.34 8.00
CA GLY A 201 -32.29 1.07 7.30
C GLY A 201 -32.77 2.26 6.45
N ARG A 202 -34.07 2.61 6.49
CA ARG A 202 -34.66 3.74 5.75
C ARG A 202 -35.01 4.95 6.64
N LYS A 203 -34.39 5.07 7.79
CA LYS A 203 -34.50 6.29 8.60
C LYS A 203 -33.11 6.93 8.76
#